data_c02855ea6f2a7eb16e29d9e9e6c610e2
#
_entry.id   c02855ea6f2a7eb16e29d9e9e6c610e2
#
_cell.length_a   1.000
_cell.length_b   1.000
_cell.length_c   1.000
_cell.angle_alpha   90.00
_cell.angle_beta   90.00
_cell.angle_gamma   90.00
#
_symmetry.space_group_name_H-M   'P 1'
#
loop_
_entity.id
_entity.type
_entity.pdbx_description
1 polymer ?
#
loop_
_entity_poly.entity_id
_entity_poly.type
_entity_poly.pdbx_seq_one_letter_code
_entity_poly.pdbx_strand_id
1 'polypeptide(L)'
;MKEQRTTFLRQSLILGAVLAVALPLFVASLTPPAFAQTIVDEWATVKAPAAPELKPVTLSNVNETAYLVLDIQKQNCVPRPRCLASVPKIQKLLAEARARGMAVVHSTFSGNVADILPEAAPRAGEPVVSSGPDKFVGTDLEKILKDKGIKTVIAVGTAAHGAVLYTVSGAVYRGFKAIVPVDGMAAENTYIEQYVTYQLANGPRLGPGVTLTQFDLIRF
;
A
#
# COMPACT_ATOMS: atom_id res chain seq x y z
N MET A 1 75.44 -89.21 28.04
CA MET A 1 75.81 -89.54 26.60
C MET A 1 74.51 -89.79 25.84
N LYS A 2 74.21 -89.04 24.90
CA LYS A 2 73.20 -88.98 23.82
C LYS A 2 72.35 -87.77 23.86
N GLU A 3 72.69 -86.79 22.99
CA GLU A 3 71.90 -85.63 22.59
C GLU A 3 70.56 -86.02 21.97
N GLN A 4 69.54 -85.36 22.32
CA GLN A 4 68.33 -85.30 21.52
C GLN A 4 68.09 -83.83 21.04
N ARG A 5 68.20 -83.66 19.73
CA ARG A 5 67.86 -82.46 19.06
C ARG A 5 66.33 -82.31 18.92
N THR A 6 65.77 -81.35 19.51
CA THR A 6 64.35 -80.96 19.30
C THR A 6 64.23 -79.87 18.24
N THR A 7 63.60 -80.20 17.15
CA THR A 7 63.32 -79.32 16.01
C THR A 7 62.17 -78.44 16.32
N PHE A 8 62.40 -77.15 16.41
CA PHE A 8 61.31 -76.16 16.54
C PHE A 8 60.68 -75.85 15.17
N LEU A 9 59.43 -76.22 14.98
CA LEU A 9 58.57 -75.86 13.89
C LEU A 9 58.07 -74.38 14.21
N ARG A 10 58.51 -73.41 13.37
CA ARG A 10 57.95 -72.06 13.39
C ARG A 10 56.62 -72.10 12.62
N GLN A 11 55.52 -71.96 13.31
CA GLN A 11 54.23 -71.63 12.69
C GLN A 11 54.19 -70.15 12.46
N SER A 12 54.16 -69.73 11.19
CA SER A 12 53.89 -68.37 10.77
C SER A 12 52.41 -68.09 10.81
N LEU A 13 51.93 -67.32 11.79
CA LEU A 13 50.58 -66.73 11.78
C LEU A 13 50.53 -65.61 10.75
N ILE A 14 49.80 -65.84 9.70
CA ILE A 14 49.42 -64.77 8.75
C ILE A 14 48.19 -64.07 9.36
N LEU A 15 48.40 -62.84 9.90
CA LEU A 15 47.34 -61.94 10.32
C LEU A 15 46.74 -61.29 9.08
N GLY A 16 45.61 -61.82 8.62
CA GLY A 16 44.80 -61.16 7.57
C GLY A 16 44.13 -59.93 8.12
N ALA A 17 44.63 -58.75 7.77
CA ALA A 17 43.94 -57.49 8.07
C ALA A 17 42.72 -57.35 7.14
N VAL A 18 41.54 -57.53 7.68
CA VAL A 18 40.27 -57.21 6.99
C VAL A 18 40.10 -55.70 7.03
N LEU A 19 40.38 -55.04 5.91
CA LEU A 19 40.11 -53.62 5.76
C LEU A 19 38.59 -53.42 5.57
N ALA A 20 37.90 -53.05 6.64
CA ALA A 20 36.47 -52.65 6.58
C ALA A 20 36.40 -51.27 5.92
N VAL A 21 36.10 -51.25 4.65
CA VAL A 21 35.73 -49.98 3.95
C VAL A 21 34.35 -49.57 4.38
N ALA A 22 34.28 -48.65 5.34
CA ALA A 22 33.03 -47.98 5.70
C ALA A 22 32.62 -47.05 4.55
N LEU A 23 31.70 -47.49 3.70
CA LEU A 23 31.00 -46.56 2.77
C LEU A 23 30.16 -45.57 3.58
N PRO A 24 30.38 -44.28 3.43
CA PRO A 24 29.43 -43.32 4.03
C PRO A 24 28.09 -43.45 3.31
N LEU A 25 27.08 -43.91 4.03
CA LEU A 25 25.69 -43.79 3.61
C LEU A 25 25.34 -42.31 3.54
N PHE A 26 25.45 -41.75 2.34
CA PHE A 26 24.87 -40.44 2.02
C PHE A 26 23.35 -40.62 2.09
N VAL A 27 22.77 -40.37 3.25
CA VAL A 27 21.33 -40.15 3.40
C VAL A 27 21.08 -38.79 2.73
N ALA A 28 20.79 -38.81 1.44
CA ALA A 28 20.23 -37.64 0.78
C ALA A 28 18.90 -37.35 1.50
N SER A 29 18.91 -36.33 2.33
CA SER A 29 17.69 -35.76 2.87
C SER A 29 16.85 -35.29 1.69
N LEU A 30 15.89 -36.10 1.26
CA LEU A 30 14.82 -35.71 0.37
C LEU A 30 13.99 -34.66 1.11
N THR A 31 14.48 -33.41 1.11
CA THR A 31 13.60 -32.29 1.43
C THR A 31 12.49 -32.34 0.39
N PRO A 32 11.23 -32.49 0.79
CA PRO A 32 10.14 -32.42 -0.17
C PRO A 32 10.26 -31.10 -0.94
N PRO A 33 9.92 -31.07 -2.24
CA PRO A 33 9.90 -29.82 -2.97
C PRO A 33 9.09 -28.83 -2.14
N ALA A 34 9.69 -27.69 -1.83
CA ALA A 34 8.98 -26.61 -1.15
C ALA A 34 7.86 -26.21 -2.12
N PHE A 35 6.67 -26.78 -1.93
CA PHE A 35 5.49 -26.24 -2.57
C PHE A 35 5.44 -24.77 -2.18
N ALA A 36 5.38 -23.88 -3.18
CA ALA A 36 5.26 -22.46 -2.92
C ALA A 36 4.04 -22.26 -2.02
N GLN A 37 4.27 -21.82 -0.79
CA GLN A 37 3.20 -21.51 0.15
C GLN A 37 2.37 -20.37 -0.45
N THR A 38 1.06 -20.49 -0.32
CA THR A 38 0.10 -19.51 -0.82
C THR A 38 -0.40 -18.63 0.32
N ILE A 39 -1.08 -17.56 -0.02
CA ILE A 39 -1.74 -16.73 1.00
C ILE A 39 -2.75 -17.52 1.85
N VAL A 40 -3.30 -18.60 1.30
CA VAL A 40 -4.22 -19.49 2.05
C VAL A 40 -3.50 -20.17 3.20
N ASP A 41 -2.27 -20.61 2.95
CA ASP A 41 -1.45 -21.33 3.94
C ASP A 41 -0.87 -20.38 4.99
N GLU A 42 -0.59 -19.13 4.60
CA GLU A 42 0.14 -18.16 5.41
C GLU A 42 -0.73 -17.06 6.02
N TRP A 43 -2.04 -17.05 5.78
CA TRP A 43 -2.94 -15.97 6.16
C TRP A 43 -2.75 -15.47 7.60
N ALA A 44 -2.64 -16.39 8.55
CA ALA A 44 -2.51 -16.05 9.96
C ALA A 44 -1.09 -15.61 10.37
N THR A 45 -0.10 -15.81 9.50
CA THR A 45 1.31 -15.53 9.79
C THR A 45 1.86 -14.34 9.03
N VAL A 46 1.07 -13.75 8.12
CA VAL A 46 1.46 -12.55 7.38
C VAL A 46 1.78 -11.43 8.36
N LYS A 47 3.00 -10.91 8.27
CA LYS A 47 3.40 -9.74 9.05
C LYS A 47 3.14 -8.47 8.26
N ALA A 48 2.63 -7.45 8.95
CA ALA A 48 2.50 -6.15 8.36
C ALA A 48 3.87 -5.63 7.89
N PRO A 49 3.97 -5.06 6.67
CA PRO A 49 5.20 -4.43 6.22
C PRO A 49 5.54 -3.20 7.06
N ALA A 50 6.80 -2.76 7.00
CA ALA A 50 7.19 -1.49 7.59
C ALA A 50 6.35 -0.34 6.99
N ALA A 51 6.06 0.67 7.82
CA ALA A 51 5.36 1.85 7.35
C ALA A 51 6.19 2.55 6.25
N PRO A 52 5.56 2.99 5.13
CA PRO A 52 6.26 3.74 4.11
C PRO A 52 6.70 5.12 4.65
N GLU A 53 7.76 5.65 4.07
CA GLU A 53 8.23 7.00 4.37
C GLU A 53 7.19 8.03 3.91
N LEU A 54 6.81 8.94 4.82
CA LEU A 54 5.97 10.10 4.49
C LEU A 54 6.87 11.28 4.12
N LYS A 55 6.64 11.84 2.94
CA LYS A 55 7.49 12.89 2.38
C LYS A 55 6.92 14.28 2.63
N PRO A 56 7.74 15.27 2.99
CA PRO A 56 7.31 16.66 2.96
C PRO A 56 7.00 17.07 1.53
N VAL A 57 5.96 17.88 1.37
CA VAL A 57 5.49 18.38 0.08
C VAL A 57 5.40 19.90 0.12
N THR A 58 6.02 20.56 -0.86
CA THR A 58 5.84 22.00 -1.11
C THR A 58 5.02 22.17 -2.38
N LEU A 59 3.87 22.81 -2.29
CA LEU A 59 2.94 23.08 -3.39
C LEU A 59 3.34 24.37 -4.12
N SER A 60 4.39 24.32 -4.92
CA SER A 60 4.90 25.46 -5.67
C SER A 60 3.98 25.91 -6.83
N ASN A 61 3.21 24.98 -7.41
CA ASN A 61 2.34 25.21 -8.55
C ASN A 61 0.87 24.93 -8.21
N VAL A 62 0.27 25.80 -7.40
CA VAL A 62 -1.14 25.65 -6.98
C VAL A 62 -2.11 25.63 -8.18
N ASN A 63 -1.80 26.33 -9.26
CA ASN A 63 -2.64 26.38 -10.48
C ASN A 63 -2.61 25.06 -11.28
N GLU A 64 -1.59 24.22 -11.09
CA GLU A 64 -1.48 22.91 -11.72
C GLU A 64 -1.85 21.77 -10.76
N THR A 65 -2.35 22.12 -9.57
CA THR A 65 -2.73 21.18 -8.51
C THR A 65 -4.23 21.31 -8.22
N ALA A 66 -4.91 20.18 -8.10
CA ALA A 66 -6.30 20.13 -7.65
C ALA A 66 -6.44 19.39 -6.33
N TYR A 67 -7.32 19.85 -5.47
CA TYR A 67 -7.70 19.18 -4.23
C TYR A 67 -8.99 18.39 -4.45
N LEU A 68 -8.92 17.06 -4.34
CA LEU A 68 -10.05 16.16 -4.48
C LEU A 68 -10.56 15.75 -3.09
N VAL A 69 -11.77 16.16 -2.76
CA VAL A 69 -12.45 15.84 -1.51
C VAL A 69 -13.48 14.75 -1.80
N LEU A 70 -13.11 13.51 -1.47
CA LEU A 70 -13.82 12.32 -1.94
C LEU A 70 -14.80 11.80 -0.89
N ASP A 71 -16.10 11.84 -1.21
CA ASP A 71 -17.20 11.21 -0.50
C ASP A 71 -17.29 11.53 1.02
N ILE A 72 -16.91 12.74 1.41
CA ILE A 72 -17.05 13.23 2.79
C ILE A 72 -18.53 13.56 3.05
N GLN A 73 -19.35 12.52 3.09
CA GLN A 73 -20.80 12.56 3.25
C GLN A 73 -21.23 12.00 4.60
N LYS A 74 -22.36 12.45 5.13
CA LYS A 74 -22.93 11.98 6.41
C LYS A 74 -23.10 10.47 6.42
N GLN A 75 -23.71 9.91 5.36
CA GLN A 75 -23.91 8.47 5.24
C GLN A 75 -22.62 7.65 5.29
N ASN A 76 -21.48 8.22 4.88
CA ASN A 76 -20.18 7.56 4.87
C ASN A 76 -19.40 7.80 6.16
N CYS A 77 -19.44 9.02 6.71
CA CYS A 77 -18.60 9.42 7.83
C CYS A 77 -19.22 9.13 9.19
N VAL A 78 -20.56 9.28 9.34
CA VAL A 78 -21.21 9.04 10.63
C VAL A 78 -20.94 7.62 11.17
N PRO A 79 -21.06 6.54 10.36
CA PRO A 79 -20.74 5.19 10.83
C PRO A 79 -19.24 4.92 10.95
N ARG A 80 -18.36 5.86 10.56
CA ARG A 80 -16.91 5.72 10.57
C ARG A 80 -16.25 6.83 11.42
N PRO A 81 -16.03 6.60 12.72
CA PRO A 81 -15.41 7.62 13.59
C PRO A 81 -14.07 8.15 13.06
N ARG A 82 -13.31 7.31 12.36
CA ARG A 82 -12.03 7.69 11.72
C ARG A 82 -12.24 8.73 10.60
N CYS A 83 -13.33 8.63 9.86
CA CYS A 83 -13.70 9.67 8.89
C CYS A 83 -13.96 11.01 9.59
N LEU A 84 -14.83 11.02 10.62
CA LEU A 84 -15.11 12.24 11.36
C LEU A 84 -13.84 12.85 11.96
N ALA A 85 -12.90 12.03 12.45
CA ALA A 85 -11.62 12.48 12.99
C ALA A 85 -10.72 13.15 11.94
N SER A 86 -10.83 12.80 10.65
CA SER A 86 -10.05 13.42 9.57
C SER A 86 -10.62 14.75 9.08
N VAL A 87 -11.92 15.00 9.29
CA VAL A 87 -12.64 16.16 8.75
C VAL A 87 -12.00 17.51 9.13
N PRO A 88 -11.58 17.78 10.38
CA PRO A 88 -10.95 19.06 10.71
C PRO A 88 -9.67 19.34 9.90
N LYS A 89 -8.86 18.32 9.64
CA LYS A 89 -7.63 18.45 8.83
C LYS A 89 -7.96 18.69 7.35
N ILE A 90 -8.96 17.96 6.83
CA ILE A 90 -9.49 18.15 5.47
C ILE A 90 -10.00 19.58 5.31
N GLN A 91 -10.80 20.08 6.24
CA GLN A 91 -11.36 21.43 6.24
C GLN A 91 -10.25 22.50 6.25
N LYS A 92 -9.22 22.32 7.07
CA LYS A 92 -8.09 23.26 7.15
C LYS A 92 -7.38 23.37 5.78
N LEU A 93 -6.98 22.25 5.18
CA LEU A 93 -6.34 22.24 3.87
C LEU A 93 -7.27 22.78 2.77
N LEU A 94 -8.57 22.49 2.85
CA LEU A 94 -9.58 23.01 1.92
C LEU A 94 -9.66 24.55 1.98
N ALA A 95 -9.63 25.14 3.19
CA ALA A 95 -9.61 26.59 3.37
C ALA A 95 -8.34 27.21 2.77
N GLU A 96 -7.17 26.60 2.99
CA GLU A 96 -5.90 27.08 2.45
C GLU A 96 -5.84 26.94 0.92
N ALA A 97 -6.30 25.82 0.35
CA ALA A 97 -6.40 25.60 -1.09
C ALA A 97 -7.28 26.69 -1.76
N ARG A 98 -8.44 26.96 -1.19
CA ARG A 98 -9.37 28.01 -1.66
C ARG A 98 -8.79 29.41 -1.58
N ALA A 99 -8.10 29.73 -0.48
CA ALA A 99 -7.44 31.03 -0.32
C ALA A 99 -6.35 31.30 -1.37
N ARG A 100 -5.78 30.25 -1.95
CA ARG A 100 -4.73 30.32 -2.98
C ARG A 100 -5.24 30.08 -4.39
N GLY A 101 -6.55 29.97 -4.58
CA GLY A 101 -7.14 29.75 -5.91
C GLY A 101 -6.90 28.36 -6.49
N MET A 102 -6.50 27.39 -5.67
CA MET A 102 -6.33 26.00 -6.12
C MET A 102 -7.68 25.43 -6.58
N ALA A 103 -7.67 24.64 -7.64
CA ALA A 103 -8.87 23.94 -8.09
C ALA A 103 -9.31 22.94 -7.02
N VAL A 104 -10.60 22.98 -6.68
CA VAL A 104 -11.22 22.02 -5.76
C VAL A 104 -12.29 21.25 -6.50
N VAL A 105 -12.31 19.94 -6.33
CA VAL A 105 -13.36 19.06 -6.87
C VAL A 105 -13.86 18.18 -5.73
N HIS A 106 -15.18 18.12 -5.58
CA HIS A 106 -15.83 17.25 -4.60
C HIS A 106 -16.40 16.02 -5.28
N SER A 107 -16.60 14.97 -4.51
CA SER A 107 -17.38 13.84 -5.00
C SER A 107 -18.43 13.37 -4.04
N THR A 108 -19.42 12.68 -4.60
CA THR A 108 -20.44 11.94 -3.86
C THR A 108 -20.53 10.52 -4.39
N PHE A 109 -20.88 9.60 -3.52
CA PHE A 109 -21.21 8.24 -3.92
C PHE A 109 -22.64 8.13 -4.47
N SER A 110 -23.57 8.88 -3.85
CA SER A 110 -25.02 8.75 -4.09
C SER A 110 -25.63 9.82 -4.99
N GLY A 111 -24.82 10.80 -5.45
CA GLY A 111 -25.34 11.98 -6.16
C GLY A 111 -25.98 13.04 -5.25
N ASN A 112 -26.17 12.75 -3.98
CA ASN A 112 -26.76 13.69 -3.03
C ASN A 112 -25.72 14.67 -2.47
N VAL A 113 -25.62 15.85 -3.08
CA VAL A 113 -24.68 16.91 -2.66
C VAL A 113 -25.04 17.45 -1.26
N ALA A 114 -26.32 17.48 -0.89
CA ALA A 114 -26.75 17.95 0.44
C ALA A 114 -26.30 17.03 1.60
N ASP A 115 -25.86 15.82 1.27
CA ASP A 115 -25.31 14.88 2.26
C ASP A 115 -23.81 15.12 2.56
N ILE A 116 -23.12 15.98 1.79
CA ILE A 116 -21.73 16.35 2.09
C ILE A 116 -21.72 17.08 3.44
N LEU A 117 -20.73 16.73 4.29
CA LEU A 117 -20.58 17.37 5.59
C LEU A 117 -20.34 18.88 5.41
N PRO A 118 -20.91 19.75 6.27
CA PRO A 118 -20.78 21.20 6.14
C PRO A 118 -19.32 21.68 6.07
N GLU A 119 -18.42 21.04 6.79
CA GLU A 119 -16.99 21.33 6.85
C GLU A 119 -16.27 21.07 5.51
N ALA A 120 -16.84 20.22 4.68
CA ALA A 120 -16.31 19.83 3.36
C ALA A 120 -17.25 20.26 2.22
N ALA A 121 -18.27 21.08 2.50
CA ALA A 121 -19.26 21.46 1.50
C ALA A 121 -18.64 22.25 0.32
N PRO A 122 -19.07 21.98 -0.92
CA PRO A 122 -18.61 22.72 -2.09
C PRO A 122 -19.09 24.18 -2.05
N ARG A 123 -18.27 25.06 -2.61
CA ARG A 123 -18.65 26.46 -2.91
C ARG A 123 -19.19 26.59 -4.32
N ALA A 124 -19.86 27.69 -4.60
CA ALA A 124 -20.29 28.00 -5.95
C ALA A 124 -19.11 27.96 -6.91
N GLY A 125 -19.24 27.25 -8.04
CA GLY A 125 -18.19 27.05 -9.04
C GLY A 125 -17.23 25.90 -8.77
N GLU A 126 -17.32 25.24 -7.61
CA GLU A 126 -16.55 24.00 -7.36
C GLU A 126 -17.33 22.79 -7.90
N PRO A 127 -16.76 22.01 -8.83
CA PRO A 127 -17.44 20.86 -9.40
C PRO A 127 -17.71 19.77 -8.36
N VAL A 128 -18.82 19.08 -8.55
CA VAL A 128 -19.15 17.87 -7.80
C VAL A 128 -19.40 16.76 -8.79
N VAL A 129 -18.62 15.68 -8.71
CA VAL A 129 -18.82 14.47 -9.52
C VAL A 129 -19.47 13.37 -8.70
N SER A 130 -20.24 12.51 -9.33
CA SER A 130 -20.89 11.39 -8.65
C SER A 130 -20.63 10.10 -9.40
N SER A 131 -20.03 9.12 -8.72
CA SER A 131 -19.65 7.85 -9.29
C SER A 131 -19.45 6.80 -8.20
N GLY A 132 -19.25 5.55 -8.61
CA GLY A 132 -18.73 4.49 -7.77
C GLY A 132 -17.33 4.79 -7.23
N PRO A 133 -16.54 3.77 -6.89
CA PRO A 133 -15.25 3.98 -6.22
C PRO A 133 -14.26 4.83 -7.02
N ASP A 134 -14.09 4.59 -8.33
CA ASP A 134 -13.24 5.43 -9.19
C ASP A 134 -14.03 6.63 -9.70
N LYS A 135 -13.66 7.83 -9.28
CA LYS A 135 -14.37 9.07 -9.65
C LYS A 135 -14.14 9.51 -11.10
N PHE A 136 -13.24 8.85 -11.82
CA PHE A 136 -13.07 9.05 -13.26
C PHE A 136 -14.08 8.26 -14.10
N VAL A 137 -14.64 7.18 -13.55
CA VAL A 137 -15.56 6.31 -14.32
C VAL A 137 -16.94 6.96 -14.41
N GLY A 138 -17.37 7.21 -15.67
CA GLY A 138 -18.69 7.76 -15.95
C GLY A 138 -18.90 9.20 -15.49
N THR A 139 -17.82 9.97 -15.31
CA THR A 139 -17.88 11.37 -14.93
C THR A 139 -16.96 12.25 -15.79
N ASP A 140 -17.12 13.55 -15.69
CA ASP A 140 -16.27 14.54 -16.36
C ASP A 140 -14.99 14.87 -15.57
N LEU A 141 -14.60 14.12 -14.53
CA LEU A 141 -13.47 14.48 -13.68
C LEU A 141 -12.18 14.67 -14.50
N GLU A 142 -11.88 13.76 -15.43
CA GLU A 142 -10.68 13.86 -16.26
C GLU A 142 -10.71 15.15 -17.12
N LYS A 143 -11.84 15.43 -17.73
CA LYS A 143 -12.04 16.65 -18.52
C LYS A 143 -11.88 17.91 -17.67
N ILE A 144 -12.51 17.94 -16.50
CA ILE A 144 -12.41 19.07 -15.55
C ILE A 144 -10.97 19.35 -15.18
N LEU A 145 -10.19 18.31 -14.87
CA LEU A 145 -8.78 18.45 -14.50
C LEU A 145 -7.93 18.91 -15.68
N LYS A 146 -8.12 18.33 -16.87
CA LYS A 146 -7.37 18.69 -18.08
C LYS A 146 -7.68 20.11 -18.56
N ASP A 147 -8.92 20.52 -18.59
CA ASP A 147 -9.34 21.87 -18.99
C ASP A 147 -8.74 22.94 -18.08
N LYS A 148 -8.49 22.61 -16.82
CA LYS A 148 -7.83 23.50 -15.86
C LYS A 148 -6.30 23.40 -15.87
N GLY A 149 -5.70 22.60 -16.74
CA GLY A 149 -4.25 22.38 -16.81
C GLY A 149 -3.65 21.65 -15.61
N ILE A 150 -4.47 20.89 -14.85
CA ILE A 150 -4.02 20.17 -13.66
C ILE A 150 -3.05 19.06 -14.05
N LYS A 151 -1.97 18.94 -13.32
CA LYS A 151 -0.96 17.88 -13.44
C LYS A 151 -0.87 17.02 -12.18
N THR A 152 -1.26 17.57 -11.05
CA THR A 152 -1.16 16.93 -9.75
C THR A 152 -2.50 16.98 -9.01
N VAL A 153 -2.88 15.90 -8.37
CA VAL A 153 -4.06 15.88 -7.51
C VAL A 153 -3.65 15.58 -6.07
N ILE A 154 -4.25 16.28 -5.11
CA ILE A 154 -4.20 15.91 -3.70
C ILE A 154 -5.53 15.21 -3.41
N ALA A 155 -5.51 13.96 -2.94
CA ALA A 155 -6.72 13.19 -2.72
C ALA A 155 -6.90 12.82 -1.25
N VAL A 156 -8.06 13.13 -0.72
CA VAL A 156 -8.49 12.81 0.65
C VAL A 156 -9.92 12.28 0.64
N GLY A 157 -10.32 11.58 1.68
CA GLY A 157 -11.71 11.17 1.82
C GLY A 157 -11.95 9.77 2.33
N THR A 158 -13.12 9.22 2.01
CA THR A 158 -13.58 7.90 2.46
C THR A 158 -14.41 7.18 1.37
N ALA A 159 -14.40 5.85 1.28
CA ALA A 159 -13.55 4.97 2.05
C ALA A 159 -12.16 4.89 1.43
N ALA A 160 -11.12 4.71 2.26
CA ALA A 160 -9.74 4.61 1.79
C ALA A 160 -9.57 3.56 0.68
N HIS A 161 -10.13 2.36 0.85
CA HIS A 161 -10.07 1.23 -0.10
C HIS A 161 -11.10 1.32 -1.25
N GLY A 162 -11.90 2.36 -1.25
CA GLY A 162 -12.88 2.69 -2.29
C GLY A 162 -12.46 3.96 -3.01
N ALA A 163 -13.15 5.08 -2.67
CA ALA A 163 -12.99 6.35 -3.36
C ALA A 163 -11.53 6.81 -3.47
N VAL A 164 -10.75 6.70 -2.38
CA VAL A 164 -9.36 7.17 -2.40
C VAL A 164 -8.48 6.27 -3.26
N LEU A 165 -8.41 4.96 -2.97
CA LEU A 165 -7.53 4.04 -3.69
C LEU A 165 -7.82 4.04 -5.20
N TYR A 166 -9.09 3.90 -5.58
CA TYR A 166 -9.44 3.78 -7.01
C TYR A 166 -9.29 5.12 -7.75
N THR A 167 -9.65 6.25 -7.13
CA THR A 167 -9.49 7.56 -7.79
C THR A 167 -8.02 7.95 -7.92
N VAL A 168 -7.19 7.69 -6.89
CA VAL A 168 -5.74 7.92 -6.97
C VAL A 168 -5.11 7.03 -8.04
N SER A 169 -5.47 5.76 -8.08
CA SER A 169 -5.00 4.84 -9.13
C SER A 169 -5.44 5.32 -10.52
N GLY A 170 -6.71 5.69 -10.65
CA GLY A 170 -7.28 6.24 -11.87
C GLY A 170 -6.56 7.51 -12.34
N ALA A 171 -6.19 8.41 -11.42
CA ALA A 171 -5.41 9.61 -11.73
C ALA A 171 -4.03 9.25 -12.27
N VAL A 172 -3.29 8.39 -11.56
CA VAL A 172 -1.92 7.99 -11.96
C VAL A 172 -1.91 7.29 -13.31
N TYR A 173 -2.87 6.39 -13.56
CA TYR A 173 -2.97 5.69 -14.86
C TYR A 173 -3.32 6.61 -16.03
N ARG A 174 -3.90 7.79 -15.75
CA ARG A 174 -4.19 8.86 -16.72
C ARG A 174 -3.07 9.90 -16.84
N GLY A 175 -1.94 9.69 -16.15
CA GLY A 175 -0.75 10.54 -16.23
C GLY A 175 -0.69 11.68 -15.22
N PHE A 176 -1.66 11.81 -14.31
CA PHE A 176 -1.56 12.75 -13.20
C PHE A 176 -0.58 12.24 -12.13
N LYS A 177 0.05 13.17 -11.41
CA LYS A 177 0.70 12.84 -10.14
C LYS A 177 -0.34 12.90 -9.02
N ALA A 178 -0.15 12.10 -7.98
CA ALA A 178 -1.03 12.12 -6.82
C ALA A 178 -0.25 12.34 -5.52
N ILE A 179 -0.78 13.21 -4.68
CA ILE A 179 -0.32 13.44 -3.31
C ILE A 179 -1.42 12.92 -2.39
N VAL A 180 -1.08 12.03 -1.47
CA VAL A 180 -2.04 11.43 -0.55
C VAL A 180 -1.60 11.66 0.89
N PRO A 181 -2.25 12.59 1.61
CA PRO A 181 -2.11 12.68 3.05
C PRO A 181 -2.75 11.44 3.68
N VAL A 182 -1.96 10.54 4.22
CA VAL A 182 -2.47 9.26 4.76
C VAL A 182 -3.41 9.46 5.96
N ASP A 183 -3.27 10.57 6.69
CA ASP A 183 -4.17 10.99 7.76
C ASP A 183 -5.40 11.77 7.26
N GLY A 184 -5.55 11.89 5.94
CA GLY A 184 -6.71 12.45 5.25
C GLY A 184 -7.59 11.40 4.56
N MET A 185 -7.22 10.13 4.63
CA MET A 185 -8.06 9.04 4.16
C MET A 185 -8.56 8.19 5.34
N ALA A 186 -9.78 7.69 5.25
CA ALA A 186 -10.39 6.94 6.34
C ALA A 186 -11.12 5.70 5.85
N ALA A 187 -11.11 4.66 6.68
CA ALA A 187 -11.87 3.43 6.50
C ALA A 187 -12.50 2.97 7.81
N GLU A 188 -13.08 1.79 7.80
CA GLU A 188 -13.72 1.19 8.98
C GLU A 188 -12.70 0.82 10.07
N ASN A 189 -11.48 0.47 9.66
CA ASN A 189 -10.41 0.06 10.57
C ASN A 189 -9.02 0.36 10.01
N THR A 190 -8.02 0.25 10.88
CA THR A 190 -6.62 0.58 10.58
C THR A 190 -5.98 -0.36 9.55
N TYR A 191 -6.37 -1.64 9.52
CA TYR A 191 -5.82 -2.60 8.55
C TYR A 191 -6.13 -2.16 7.13
N ILE A 192 -7.36 -1.68 6.89
CA ILE A 192 -7.74 -1.19 5.56
C ILE A 192 -6.90 0.03 5.17
N GLU A 193 -6.72 0.99 6.06
CA GLU A 193 -5.88 2.16 5.80
C GLU A 193 -4.42 1.77 5.57
N GLN A 194 -3.92 0.78 6.30
CA GLN A 194 -2.56 0.27 6.15
C GLN A 194 -2.33 -0.38 4.79
N TYR A 195 -3.19 -1.31 4.37
CA TYR A 195 -2.99 -1.97 3.08
C TYR A 195 -3.16 -1.00 1.90
N VAL A 196 -4.08 -0.03 2.01
CA VAL A 196 -4.23 1.02 0.99
C VAL A 196 -2.96 1.86 0.90
N THR A 197 -2.42 2.28 2.04
CA THR A 197 -1.15 3.02 2.10
C THR A 197 -0.01 2.22 1.46
N TYR A 198 0.09 0.94 1.79
CA TYR A 198 1.07 0.03 1.19
C TYR A 198 0.87 -0.12 -0.33
N GLN A 199 -0.37 -0.31 -0.78
CA GLN A 199 -0.70 -0.44 -2.20
C GLN A 199 -0.35 0.83 -2.99
N LEU A 200 -0.65 2.00 -2.45
CA LEU A 200 -0.31 3.28 -3.09
C LEU A 200 1.19 3.51 -3.19
N ALA A 201 1.96 3.04 -2.19
CA ALA A 201 3.42 3.15 -2.19
C ALA A 201 4.11 2.16 -3.14
N ASN A 202 3.59 0.93 -3.25
CA ASN A 202 4.31 -0.20 -3.85
C ASN A 202 3.60 -0.81 -5.05
N GLY A 203 2.34 -0.45 -5.31
CA GLY A 203 1.57 -1.00 -6.41
C GLY A 203 2.25 -0.75 -7.76
N PRO A 204 2.22 -1.73 -8.70
CA PRO A 204 2.79 -1.57 -10.03
C PRO A 204 2.26 -0.30 -10.72
N ARG A 205 3.16 0.54 -11.23
CA ARG A 205 2.89 1.85 -11.84
C ARG A 205 2.32 2.91 -10.90
N LEU A 206 1.89 2.58 -9.68
CA LEU A 206 1.38 3.53 -8.69
C LEU A 206 2.51 4.24 -7.96
N GLY A 207 3.43 3.49 -7.33
CA GLY A 207 4.49 4.05 -6.49
C GLY A 207 5.22 5.26 -7.10
N PRO A 208 5.68 5.21 -8.38
CA PRO A 208 6.34 6.35 -9.01
C PRO A 208 5.42 7.57 -9.25
N GLY A 209 4.10 7.36 -9.24
CA GLY A 209 3.09 8.41 -9.47
C GLY A 209 2.49 8.99 -8.20
N VAL A 210 2.72 8.36 -7.04
CA VAL A 210 2.11 8.72 -5.76
C VAL A 210 3.17 9.23 -4.78
N THR A 211 2.89 10.36 -4.15
CA THR A 211 3.64 10.85 -2.99
C THR A 211 2.77 10.68 -1.75
N LEU A 212 3.20 9.82 -0.82
CA LEU A 212 2.56 9.71 0.48
C LEU A 212 3.11 10.79 1.41
N THR A 213 2.20 11.42 2.13
CA THR A 213 2.51 12.51 3.07
C THR A 213 1.53 12.48 4.24
N GLN A 214 1.56 13.49 5.09
CA GLN A 214 0.53 13.81 6.08
C GLN A 214 0.25 15.32 6.02
N PHE A 215 -0.89 15.77 6.55
CA PHE A 215 -1.28 17.18 6.45
C PHE A 215 -0.20 18.14 6.98
N ASP A 216 0.43 17.77 8.10
CA ASP A 216 1.46 18.62 8.73
C ASP A 216 2.79 18.71 7.94
N LEU A 217 2.94 17.92 6.90
CA LEU A 217 4.09 17.95 5.98
C LEU A 217 3.78 18.68 4.66
N ILE A 218 2.55 19.17 4.47
CA ILE A 218 2.18 19.96 3.29
C ILE A 218 2.46 21.43 3.57
N ARG A 219 3.14 22.07 2.65
CA ARG A 219 3.43 23.52 2.65
C ARG A 219 3.01 24.12 1.32
N PHE A 220 2.65 25.40 1.34
CA PHE A 220 2.30 26.19 0.17
C PHE A 220 3.39 27.21 -0.13
#